data_68579d3a9936070b6f1f87d7e06f54f4
#
_entry.id   68579d3a9936070b6f1f87d7e06f54f4
#
_cell.length_a   1.000
_cell.length_b   1.000
_cell.length_c   1.000
_cell.angle_alpha   90.00
_cell.angle_beta   90.00
_cell.angle_gamma   90.00
#
_symmetry.space_group_name_H-M   'P 1'
#
loop_
_entity.id
_entity.type
_entity.pdbx_description
1 polymer ?
#
loop_
_entity_poly.entity_id
_entity_poly.type
_entity_poly.pdbx_seq_one_letter_code
_entity_poly.pdbx_strand_id
1 'polypeptide(L)'
;MAGTPADVKKAFPRRDHSPRMIFLRAAQREFTQNAVAVFVALFAILISTVLIRLLGQAAGGRVPADAVLALIGFGAVAQMPVVLSLTVFIAILMSLSRCYRDSEMVVWFSSGLPLTAWMRPVLRFAVPVVVVIAAMSLFVAPWAQKKSVEYKEQLNNRDDVSRVAPGMFRESSGGERVFFVEALSGEEGRVRNVFASSMQHGRLGVMVAAQGHMEVDASGNRFVVLENGRRYEGTPGTPSYRVMEFERYQIRMESKEASGGPRQPKTLTLPALLKDPDKRNQAELLGRIGTPLLAIMLALLAIPLSFVNPRAGRTNNLILAVLVYLIYSNALSVCQAW
;
A
#
# COMPACT_ATOMS: atom_id res chain seq x y z
N MET A 1 14.11 -90.47 -4.48
CA MET A 1 14.97 -89.27 -4.28
C MET A 1 14.13 -88.05 -4.60
N ALA A 2 13.72 -87.37 -3.56
CA ALA A 2 12.83 -86.23 -3.58
C ALA A 2 13.68 -84.97 -3.66
N GLY A 3 13.42 -84.14 -4.68
CA GLY A 3 13.98 -82.83 -4.81
C GLY A 3 12.93 -81.75 -4.44
N THR A 4 13.17 -81.08 -3.28
CA THR A 4 12.41 -80.04 -2.70
C THR A 4 12.50 -78.80 -3.59
N PRO A 5 11.41 -78.12 -3.94
CA PRO A 5 11.50 -76.81 -4.60
C PRO A 5 11.75 -75.72 -3.57
N ALA A 6 12.99 -75.18 -3.58
CA ALA A 6 13.42 -74.06 -2.76
C ALA A 6 12.83 -72.74 -3.25
N ASP A 7 12.09 -72.14 -2.39
CA ASP A 7 11.99 -70.74 -2.06
C ASP A 7 12.40 -69.70 -3.10
N VAL A 8 11.41 -69.13 -3.81
CA VAL A 8 11.54 -67.89 -4.55
C VAL A 8 10.55 -66.88 -3.94
N LYS A 9 10.81 -66.50 -2.71
CA LYS A 9 10.29 -65.24 -2.15
C LYS A 9 11.25 -64.10 -2.55
N LYS A 10 11.19 -63.66 -3.79
CA LYS A 10 11.72 -62.32 -4.12
C LYS A 10 10.89 -61.32 -3.39
N ALA A 11 11.45 -60.82 -2.26
CA ALA A 11 10.93 -59.67 -1.54
C ALA A 11 10.95 -58.45 -2.48
N PHE A 12 9.80 -58.07 -3.02
CA PHE A 12 9.61 -56.75 -3.56
C PHE A 12 9.77 -55.74 -2.40
N PRO A 13 10.62 -54.72 -2.53
CA PRO A 13 10.70 -53.72 -1.50
C PRO A 13 9.32 -53.06 -1.40
N ARG A 14 8.60 -53.30 -0.31
CA ARG A 14 7.42 -52.53 0.07
C ARG A 14 7.88 -51.08 0.24
N ARG A 15 7.75 -50.28 -0.76
CA ARG A 15 7.71 -48.84 -0.59
C ARG A 15 6.48 -48.55 0.28
N ASP A 16 6.68 -48.30 1.54
CA ASP A 16 5.67 -47.86 2.49
C ASP A 16 5.23 -46.43 2.11
N HIS A 17 4.54 -46.32 0.98
CA HIS A 17 3.77 -45.15 0.64
C HIS A 17 2.41 -45.31 1.32
N SER A 18 2.38 -44.96 2.63
CA SER A 18 1.11 -44.91 3.34
C SER A 18 0.17 -44.03 2.48
N PRO A 19 -1.08 -44.44 2.24
CA PRO A 19 -2.04 -43.69 1.38
C PRO A 19 -2.21 -42.25 1.84
N ARG A 20 -1.95 -41.93 3.10
CA ARG A 20 -1.89 -40.60 3.66
C ARG A 20 -0.81 -39.68 3.07
N MET A 21 0.35 -40.22 2.68
CA MET A 21 1.44 -39.42 2.08
C MET A 21 1.15 -39.02 0.63
N ILE A 22 0.51 -39.89 -0.12
CA ILE A 22 0.13 -39.62 -1.51
C ILE A 22 -0.93 -38.54 -1.56
N PHE A 23 -1.95 -38.64 -0.70
CA PHE A 23 -3.01 -37.65 -0.53
C PHE A 23 -2.46 -36.25 -0.20
N LEU A 24 -1.57 -36.14 0.80
CA LEU A 24 -0.99 -34.88 1.22
C LEU A 24 -0.18 -34.21 0.09
N ARG A 25 0.61 -34.98 -0.67
CA ARG A 25 1.42 -34.44 -1.76
C ARG A 25 0.55 -33.99 -2.94
N ALA A 26 -0.47 -34.76 -3.29
CA ALA A 26 -1.42 -34.40 -4.34
C ALA A 26 -2.16 -33.11 -4.01
N ALA A 27 -2.72 -32.98 -2.80
CA ALA A 27 -3.40 -31.79 -2.34
C ALA A 27 -2.48 -30.56 -2.34
N GLN A 28 -1.23 -30.69 -1.85
CA GLN A 28 -0.30 -29.57 -1.87
C GLN A 28 0.07 -29.09 -3.27
N ARG A 29 0.31 -30.01 -4.19
CA ARG A 29 0.60 -29.66 -5.59
C ARG A 29 -0.54 -28.87 -6.20
N GLU A 30 -1.77 -29.30 -5.96
CA GLU A 30 -2.96 -28.64 -6.47
C GLU A 30 -3.16 -27.26 -5.85
N PHE A 31 -3.02 -27.13 -4.52
CA PHE A 31 -3.07 -25.84 -3.84
C PHE A 31 -2.04 -24.87 -4.41
N THR A 32 -0.80 -25.32 -4.63
CA THR A 32 0.26 -24.49 -5.17
C THR A 32 -0.03 -24.05 -6.61
N GLN A 33 -0.50 -24.95 -7.47
CA GLN A 33 -0.85 -24.60 -8.85
C GLN A 33 -1.98 -23.57 -8.92
N ASN A 34 -3.05 -23.77 -8.14
CA ASN A 34 -4.15 -22.83 -8.06
C ASN A 34 -3.70 -21.50 -7.42
N ALA A 35 -2.82 -21.54 -6.42
CA ALA A 35 -2.29 -20.34 -5.80
C ALA A 35 -1.49 -19.48 -6.77
N VAL A 36 -0.65 -20.07 -7.60
CA VAL A 36 0.09 -19.33 -8.63
C VAL A 36 -0.86 -18.66 -9.62
N ALA A 37 -1.86 -19.40 -10.13
CA ALA A 37 -2.82 -18.87 -11.09
C ALA A 37 -3.63 -17.70 -10.48
N VAL A 38 -4.14 -17.88 -9.26
CA VAL A 38 -4.92 -16.85 -8.53
C VAL A 38 -4.03 -15.65 -8.20
N PHE A 39 -2.79 -15.89 -7.75
CA PHE A 39 -1.85 -14.81 -7.44
C PHE A 39 -1.58 -13.94 -8.67
N VAL A 40 -1.30 -14.53 -9.83
CA VAL A 40 -1.06 -13.77 -11.06
C VAL A 40 -2.28 -12.93 -11.44
N ALA A 41 -3.49 -13.48 -11.34
CA ALA A 41 -4.72 -12.75 -11.63
C ALA A 41 -4.94 -11.59 -10.67
N LEU A 42 -4.82 -11.82 -9.35
CA LEU A 42 -5.00 -10.77 -8.34
C LEU A 42 -3.90 -9.72 -8.40
N PHE A 43 -2.67 -10.13 -8.68
CA PHE A 43 -1.56 -9.20 -8.85
C PHE A 43 -1.73 -8.30 -10.08
N ALA A 44 -2.21 -8.84 -11.18
CA ALA A 44 -2.55 -8.04 -12.37
C ALA A 44 -3.64 -7.01 -12.08
N ILE A 45 -4.69 -7.40 -11.33
CA ILE A 45 -5.75 -6.48 -10.89
C ILE A 45 -5.17 -5.40 -9.97
N LEU A 46 -4.30 -5.77 -9.02
CA LEU A 46 -3.63 -4.83 -8.13
C LEU A 46 -2.82 -3.80 -8.91
N ILE A 47 -1.94 -4.26 -9.81
CA ILE A 47 -1.10 -3.36 -10.62
C ILE A 47 -1.97 -2.43 -11.46
N SER A 48 -3.02 -2.93 -12.10
CA SER A 48 -3.95 -2.11 -12.88
C SER A 48 -4.62 -1.04 -12.02
N THR A 49 -5.07 -1.40 -10.83
CA THR A 49 -5.73 -0.46 -9.89
C THR A 49 -4.77 0.62 -9.40
N VAL A 50 -3.54 0.24 -9.03
CA VAL A 50 -2.50 1.18 -8.60
C VAL A 50 -2.11 2.11 -9.74
N LEU A 51 -1.95 1.57 -10.95
CA LEU A 51 -1.63 2.32 -12.16
C LEU A 51 -2.69 3.39 -12.45
N ILE A 52 -3.97 3.00 -12.51
CA ILE A 52 -5.09 3.93 -12.78
C ILE A 52 -5.11 5.05 -11.74
N ARG A 53 -4.93 4.72 -10.46
CA ARG A 53 -4.89 5.71 -9.38
C ARG A 53 -3.74 6.69 -9.53
N LEU A 54 -2.55 6.21 -9.85
CA LEU A 54 -1.36 7.05 -10.00
C LEU A 54 -1.39 7.89 -11.28
N LEU A 55 -1.91 7.35 -12.39
CA LEU A 55 -2.14 8.12 -13.62
C LEU A 55 -3.15 9.24 -13.38
N GLY A 56 -4.21 8.99 -12.62
CA GLY A 56 -5.15 10.04 -12.21
C GLY A 56 -4.48 11.14 -11.36
N GLN A 57 -3.54 10.79 -10.48
CA GLN A 57 -2.76 11.76 -9.72
C GLN A 57 -1.77 12.53 -10.61
N ALA A 58 -1.17 11.86 -11.58
CA ALA A 58 -0.26 12.49 -12.54
C ALA A 58 -1.00 13.44 -13.48
N ALA A 59 -2.17 13.05 -14.00
CA ALA A 59 -3.03 13.92 -14.81
C ALA A 59 -3.50 15.17 -14.06
N GLY A 60 -3.73 15.06 -12.76
CA GLY A 60 -4.02 16.17 -11.85
C GLY A 60 -2.79 17.00 -11.43
N GLY A 61 -1.60 16.73 -11.98
CA GLY A 61 -0.36 17.45 -11.67
C GLY A 61 0.17 17.24 -10.23
N ARG A 62 -0.36 16.24 -9.50
CA ARG A 62 0.08 15.95 -8.12
C ARG A 62 1.32 15.06 -8.06
N VAL A 63 1.61 14.35 -9.12
CA VAL A 63 2.74 13.43 -9.22
C VAL A 63 3.37 13.58 -10.60
N PRO A 64 4.69 13.78 -10.72
CA PRO A 64 5.39 13.81 -12.01
C PRO A 64 5.30 12.44 -12.72
N ALA A 65 5.26 12.45 -14.04
CA ALA A 65 5.09 11.24 -14.83
C ALA A 65 6.26 10.22 -14.68
N ASP A 66 7.47 10.72 -14.48
CA ASP A 66 8.68 9.92 -14.25
C ASP A 66 8.67 9.17 -12.90
N ALA A 67 7.94 9.69 -11.92
CA ALA A 67 7.81 9.08 -10.59
C ALA A 67 6.76 7.96 -10.53
N VAL A 68 5.87 7.87 -11.49
CA VAL A 68 4.74 6.93 -11.47
C VAL A 68 5.22 5.48 -11.34
N LEU A 69 6.27 5.10 -12.08
CA LEU A 69 6.78 3.71 -12.05
C LEU A 69 7.31 3.31 -10.67
N ALA A 70 8.08 4.17 -10.02
CA ALA A 70 8.60 3.92 -8.67
C ALA A 70 7.48 3.81 -7.64
N LEU A 71 6.48 4.69 -7.74
CA LEU A 71 5.32 4.68 -6.83
C LEU A 71 4.41 3.47 -7.04
N ILE A 72 4.31 2.94 -8.27
CA ILE A 72 3.63 1.65 -8.52
C ILE A 72 4.33 0.54 -7.75
N GLY A 73 5.67 0.47 -7.82
CA GLY A 73 6.45 -0.54 -7.10
C GLY A 73 6.20 -0.49 -5.59
N PHE A 74 6.33 0.68 -4.96
CA PHE A 74 6.06 0.83 -3.52
C PHE A 74 4.61 0.52 -3.17
N GLY A 75 3.64 0.97 -3.98
CA GLY A 75 2.22 0.71 -3.76
C GLY A 75 1.87 -0.77 -3.88
N ALA A 76 2.43 -1.47 -4.85
CA ALA A 76 2.24 -2.91 -5.03
C ALA A 76 2.80 -3.71 -3.84
N VAL A 77 4.04 -3.40 -3.43
CA VAL A 77 4.68 -4.07 -2.28
C VAL A 77 3.89 -3.83 -0.98
N ALA A 78 3.37 -2.62 -0.76
CA ALA A 78 2.58 -2.30 0.42
C ALA A 78 1.27 -3.11 0.50
N GLN A 79 0.69 -3.51 -0.62
CA GLN A 79 -0.57 -4.26 -0.68
C GLN A 79 -0.37 -5.80 -0.78
N MET A 80 0.87 -6.27 -0.90
CA MET A 80 1.18 -7.70 -1.03
C MET A 80 0.59 -8.58 0.08
N PRO A 81 0.62 -8.21 1.38
CA PRO A 81 0.05 -9.05 2.43
C PRO A 81 -1.42 -9.38 2.20
N VAL A 82 -2.19 -8.41 1.70
CA VAL A 82 -3.62 -8.57 1.39
C VAL A 82 -3.82 -9.49 0.20
N VAL A 83 -3.06 -9.28 -0.87
CA VAL A 83 -3.13 -10.12 -2.08
C VAL A 83 -2.76 -11.57 -1.78
N LEU A 84 -1.71 -11.81 -0.99
CA LEU A 84 -1.31 -13.16 -0.61
C LEU A 84 -2.36 -13.84 0.28
N SER A 85 -2.97 -13.12 1.23
CA SER A 85 -4.04 -13.64 2.08
C SER A 85 -5.24 -14.12 1.25
N LEU A 86 -5.65 -13.30 0.29
CA LEU A 86 -6.75 -13.62 -0.62
C LEU A 86 -6.38 -14.77 -1.57
N THR A 87 -5.13 -14.81 -2.02
CA THR A 87 -4.60 -15.90 -2.86
C THR A 87 -4.70 -17.25 -2.16
N VAL A 88 -4.22 -17.34 -0.91
CA VAL A 88 -4.28 -18.58 -0.12
C VAL A 88 -5.73 -19.05 0.03
N PHE A 89 -6.61 -18.15 0.40
CA PHE A 89 -8.03 -18.44 0.60
C PHE A 89 -8.69 -18.98 -0.68
N ILE A 90 -8.58 -18.24 -1.78
CA ILE A 90 -9.21 -18.63 -3.06
C ILE A 90 -8.59 -19.91 -3.61
N ALA A 91 -7.27 -20.09 -3.51
CA ALA A 91 -6.60 -21.28 -4.00
C ALA A 91 -7.10 -22.55 -3.29
N ILE A 92 -7.18 -22.52 -1.96
CA ILE A 92 -7.70 -23.64 -1.17
C ILE A 92 -9.17 -23.89 -1.52
N LEU A 93 -9.97 -22.83 -1.55
CA LEU A 93 -11.40 -22.93 -1.87
C LEU A 93 -11.65 -23.55 -3.25
N MET A 94 -10.93 -23.09 -4.28
CA MET A 94 -11.05 -23.61 -5.63
C MET A 94 -10.65 -25.08 -5.73
N SER A 95 -9.53 -25.46 -5.09
CA SER A 95 -9.06 -26.86 -5.08
C SER A 95 -10.06 -27.78 -4.40
N LEU A 96 -10.52 -27.40 -3.19
CA LEU A 96 -11.48 -28.21 -2.46
C LEU A 96 -12.84 -28.27 -3.16
N SER A 97 -13.31 -27.14 -3.71
CA SER A 97 -14.56 -27.12 -4.50
C SER A 97 -14.47 -28.01 -5.75
N ARG A 98 -13.30 -28.13 -6.37
CA ARG A 98 -13.08 -29.08 -7.45
C ARG A 98 -13.23 -30.53 -6.96
N CYS A 99 -12.58 -30.88 -5.85
CA CYS A 99 -12.69 -32.21 -5.27
C CYS A 99 -14.16 -32.60 -4.95
N TYR A 100 -14.99 -31.65 -4.51
CA TYR A 100 -16.42 -31.86 -4.30
C TYR A 100 -17.16 -32.12 -5.62
N ARG A 101 -16.91 -31.31 -6.64
CA ARG A 101 -17.55 -31.46 -7.97
C ARG A 101 -17.20 -32.78 -8.65
N ASP A 102 -15.94 -33.14 -8.62
CA ASP A 102 -15.43 -34.34 -9.27
C ASP A 102 -15.75 -35.60 -8.45
N SER A 103 -16.57 -35.46 -7.36
CA SER A 103 -16.95 -36.53 -6.44
C SER A 103 -15.80 -37.23 -5.74
N GLU A 104 -14.58 -36.66 -5.79
CA GLU A 104 -13.40 -37.19 -5.12
C GLU A 104 -13.60 -37.19 -3.58
N MET A 105 -14.32 -36.20 -3.03
CA MET A 105 -14.64 -36.13 -1.60
C MET A 105 -15.48 -37.33 -1.14
N VAL A 106 -16.40 -37.84 -1.94
CA VAL A 106 -17.21 -39.02 -1.62
C VAL A 106 -16.33 -40.24 -1.43
N VAL A 107 -15.33 -40.43 -2.30
CA VAL A 107 -14.35 -41.52 -2.20
C VAL A 107 -13.53 -41.41 -0.92
N TRP A 108 -13.10 -40.19 -0.56
CA TRP A 108 -12.36 -39.95 0.68
C TRP A 108 -13.19 -40.22 1.92
N PHE A 109 -14.45 -39.80 1.94
CA PHE A 109 -15.36 -40.05 3.07
C PHE A 109 -15.70 -41.53 3.21
N SER A 110 -15.94 -42.24 2.11
CA SER A 110 -16.19 -43.68 2.12
C SER A 110 -14.99 -44.49 2.60
N SER A 111 -13.76 -43.96 2.42
CA SER A 111 -12.54 -44.55 3.01
C SER A 111 -12.31 -44.23 4.48
N GLY A 112 -13.27 -43.54 5.14
CA GLY A 112 -13.22 -43.22 6.58
C GLY A 112 -12.44 -41.96 6.93
N LEU A 113 -12.09 -41.10 5.96
CA LEU A 113 -11.42 -39.82 6.23
C LEU A 113 -12.46 -38.75 6.61
N PRO A 114 -12.43 -38.22 7.83
CA PRO A 114 -13.34 -37.14 8.23
C PRO A 114 -12.95 -35.81 7.58
N LEU A 115 -13.90 -34.87 7.51
CA LEU A 115 -13.67 -33.50 6.98
C LEU A 115 -12.51 -32.79 7.70
N THR A 116 -12.35 -33.05 9.00
CA THR A 116 -11.26 -32.48 9.81
C THR A 116 -9.87 -32.96 9.38
N ALA A 117 -9.75 -34.08 8.68
CA ALA A 117 -8.48 -34.55 8.15
C ALA A 117 -7.88 -33.59 7.11
N TRP A 118 -8.73 -32.80 6.43
CA TRP A 118 -8.33 -31.78 5.47
C TRP A 118 -7.66 -30.55 6.12
N MET A 119 -7.80 -30.36 7.43
CA MET A 119 -7.10 -29.29 8.15
C MET A 119 -5.59 -29.43 8.03
N ARG A 120 -5.06 -30.68 8.05
CA ARG A 120 -3.61 -30.94 7.96
C ARG A 120 -2.99 -30.47 6.64
N PRO A 121 -3.49 -30.90 5.45
CA PRO A 121 -2.95 -30.42 4.18
C PRO A 121 -3.15 -28.93 3.98
N VAL A 122 -4.28 -28.36 4.42
CA VAL A 122 -4.56 -26.92 4.35
C VAL A 122 -3.58 -26.14 5.19
N LEU A 123 -3.39 -26.50 6.47
CA LEU A 123 -2.44 -25.80 7.34
C LEU A 123 -1.00 -25.97 6.85
N ARG A 124 -0.62 -27.14 6.37
CA ARG A 124 0.73 -27.38 5.83
C ARG A 124 1.05 -26.50 4.63
N PHE A 125 0.04 -26.17 3.81
CA PHE A 125 0.16 -25.22 2.71
C PHE A 125 0.08 -23.77 3.20
N ALA A 126 -0.88 -23.45 4.06
CA ALA A 126 -1.16 -22.08 4.49
C ALA A 126 -0.06 -21.52 5.41
N VAL A 127 0.45 -22.29 6.38
CA VAL A 127 1.39 -21.80 7.40
C VAL A 127 2.65 -21.16 6.80
N PRO A 128 3.39 -21.77 5.86
CA PRO A 128 4.56 -21.12 5.27
C PRO A 128 4.21 -19.81 4.56
N VAL A 129 3.07 -19.76 3.86
CA VAL A 129 2.63 -18.52 3.20
C VAL A 129 2.21 -17.47 4.23
N VAL A 130 1.55 -17.84 5.31
CA VAL A 130 1.18 -16.94 6.41
C VAL A 130 2.41 -16.37 7.12
N VAL A 131 3.48 -17.14 7.28
CA VAL A 131 4.76 -16.60 7.79
C VAL A 131 5.30 -15.51 6.86
N VAL A 132 5.24 -15.72 5.54
CA VAL A 132 5.61 -14.69 4.56
C VAL A 132 4.69 -13.47 4.66
N ILE A 133 3.38 -13.68 4.78
CA ILE A 133 2.39 -12.60 4.97
C ILE A 133 2.72 -11.80 6.23
N ALA A 134 3.03 -12.46 7.34
CA ALA A 134 3.40 -11.81 8.60
C ALA A 134 4.69 -10.98 8.44
N ALA A 135 5.73 -11.55 7.84
CA ALA A 135 6.97 -10.84 7.58
C ALA A 135 6.73 -9.60 6.68
N MET A 136 5.93 -9.74 5.64
CA MET A 136 5.59 -8.63 4.76
C MET A 136 4.73 -7.56 5.47
N SER A 137 3.74 -7.95 6.25
CA SER A 137 2.85 -7.03 6.96
C SER A 137 3.59 -6.24 8.06
N LEU A 138 4.50 -6.89 8.78
CA LEU A 138 5.21 -6.28 9.91
C LEU A 138 6.41 -5.43 9.49
N PHE A 139 7.12 -5.80 8.41
CA PHE A 139 8.37 -5.17 8.03
C PHE A 139 8.34 -4.53 6.65
N VAL A 140 7.95 -5.28 5.62
CA VAL A 140 8.10 -4.84 4.22
C VAL A 140 7.06 -3.79 3.83
N ALA A 141 5.80 -3.99 4.19
CA ALA A 141 4.73 -3.07 3.86
C ALA A 141 4.92 -1.67 4.48
N PRO A 142 5.24 -1.54 5.80
CA PRO A 142 5.50 -0.22 6.38
C PRO A 142 6.76 0.44 5.80
N TRP A 143 7.80 -0.33 5.49
CA TRP A 143 8.97 0.19 4.80
C TRP A 143 8.62 0.76 3.41
N ALA A 144 7.84 0.02 2.62
CA ALA A 144 7.41 0.47 1.30
C ALA A 144 6.53 1.72 1.37
N GLN A 145 5.62 1.79 2.34
CA GLN A 145 4.79 2.97 2.58
C GLN A 145 5.63 4.19 2.98
N LYS A 146 6.58 4.01 3.91
CA LYS A 146 7.51 5.06 4.32
C LYS A 146 8.28 5.59 3.12
N LYS A 147 8.86 4.69 2.30
CA LYS A 147 9.60 5.07 1.08
C LYS A 147 8.71 5.77 0.05
N SER A 148 7.46 5.35 -0.11
CA SER A 148 6.50 6.02 -0.99
C SER A 148 6.21 7.46 -0.55
N VAL A 149 6.08 7.71 0.76
CA VAL A 149 5.85 9.05 1.31
C VAL A 149 7.10 9.91 1.15
N GLU A 150 8.27 9.41 1.59
CA GLU A 150 9.56 10.11 1.44
C GLU A 150 9.83 10.50 -0.03
N TYR A 151 9.55 9.58 -0.96
CA TYR A 151 9.75 9.84 -2.38
C TYR A 151 8.80 10.91 -2.92
N LYS A 152 7.52 10.91 -2.50
CA LYS A 152 6.56 11.96 -2.84
C LYS A 152 6.96 13.32 -2.27
N GLU A 153 7.46 13.37 -1.04
CA GLU A 153 7.94 14.60 -0.41
C GLU A 153 9.17 15.14 -1.15
N GLN A 154 10.11 14.29 -1.53
CA GLN A 154 11.27 14.70 -2.33
C GLN A 154 10.88 15.29 -3.69
N LEU A 155 9.87 14.69 -4.34
CA LEU A 155 9.35 15.20 -5.61
C LEU A 155 8.67 16.56 -5.43
N ASN A 156 7.84 16.71 -4.42
CA ASN A 156 7.18 17.99 -4.13
C ASN A 156 8.22 19.08 -3.83
N ASN A 157 9.27 18.76 -3.08
CA ASN A 157 10.32 19.73 -2.76
C ASN A 157 11.15 20.13 -3.97
N ARG A 158 11.37 19.21 -4.94
CA ARG A 158 12.03 19.55 -6.21
C ARG A 158 11.17 20.43 -7.10
N ASP A 159 9.87 20.14 -7.13
CA ASP A 159 8.90 20.83 -7.98
C ASP A 159 8.64 22.27 -7.55
N ASP A 160 8.65 22.57 -6.25
CA ASP A 160 8.44 23.93 -5.75
C ASP A 160 9.59 24.89 -6.20
N VAL A 161 10.79 24.36 -6.40
CA VAL A 161 11.92 25.16 -6.90
C VAL A 161 11.94 25.28 -8.42
N SER A 162 11.55 24.22 -9.14
CA SER A 162 11.61 24.18 -10.61
C SER A 162 10.36 24.71 -11.32
N ARG A 163 9.25 24.91 -10.59
CA ARG A 163 7.97 25.30 -11.16
C ARG A 163 7.75 26.80 -11.31
N VAL A 164 8.71 27.62 -10.92
CA VAL A 164 8.66 29.06 -11.20
C VAL A 164 9.01 29.27 -12.68
N ALA A 165 8.07 28.86 -13.57
CA ALA A 165 8.18 29.24 -14.98
C ALA A 165 7.94 30.75 -15.10
N PRO A 166 8.89 31.52 -15.64
CA PRO A 166 8.75 32.96 -15.82
C PRO A 166 7.49 33.31 -16.62
N GLY A 167 6.80 34.37 -16.25
CA GLY A 167 5.64 34.86 -16.98
C GLY A 167 4.30 34.18 -16.69
N MET A 168 4.22 33.30 -15.68
CA MET A 168 2.98 32.62 -15.32
C MET A 168 2.61 32.83 -13.84
N PHE A 169 1.32 33.08 -13.58
CA PHE A 169 0.79 33.04 -12.22
C PHE A 169 0.71 31.60 -11.72
N ARG A 170 1.20 31.37 -10.52
CA ARG A 170 1.15 30.07 -9.85
C ARG A 170 0.50 30.17 -8.50
N GLU A 171 -0.40 29.26 -8.24
CA GLU A 171 -1.06 29.08 -6.96
C GLU A 171 -0.29 28.04 -6.12
N SER A 172 -0.03 28.34 -4.85
CA SER A 172 0.57 27.42 -3.91
C SER A 172 -0.36 26.25 -3.61
N SER A 173 0.17 25.09 -3.24
CA SER A 173 -0.55 23.82 -2.99
C SER A 173 -1.72 23.91 -1.97
N GLY A 174 -1.97 25.05 -1.37
CA GLY A 174 -3.08 25.30 -0.43
C GLY A 174 -4.08 26.37 -0.89
N GLY A 175 -3.96 26.93 -2.10
CA GLY A 175 -4.87 27.98 -2.57
C GLY A 175 -4.73 29.33 -1.88
N GLU A 176 -3.88 29.42 -0.86
CA GLU A 176 -3.75 30.62 -0.01
C GLU A 176 -2.76 31.67 -0.54
N ARG A 177 -1.92 31.30 -1.51
CA ARG A 177 -0.86 32.17 -2.05
C ARG A 177 -0.76 32.03 -3.55
N VAL A 178 -0.68 33.18 -4.21
CA VAL A 178 -0.45 33.28 -5.65
C VAL A 178 0.90 33.97 -5.86
N PHE A 179 1.76 33.39 -6.68
CA PHE A 179 3.07 33.94 -7.02
C PHE A 179 3.14 34.18 -8.51
N PHE A 180 3.77 35.28 -8.90
CA PHE A 180 4.14 35.57 -10.27
C PHE A 180 5.59 36.05 -10.30
N VAL A 181 6.34 35.57 -11.29
CA VAL A 181 7.72 35.95 -11.52
C VAL A 181 7.87 36.24 -13.00
N GLU A 182 8.37 37.40 -13.37
CA GLU A 182 8.44 37.80 -14.77
C GLU A 182 9.59 37.14 -15.51
N ALA A 183 10.78 37.11 -14.92
CA ALA A 183 11.98 36.56 -15.56
C ALA A 183 12.96 35.94 -14.55
N LEU A 184 13.65 34.87 -14.99
CA LEU A 184 14.84 34.34 -14.32
C LEU A 184 16.06 35.09 -14.87
N SER A 185 16.88 35.66 -14.00
CA SER A 185 18.08 36.40 -14.38
C SER A 185 19.34 35.69 -13.85
N GLY A 186 20.13 35.09 -14.73
CA GLY A 186 21.43 34.53 -14.44
C GLY A 186 21.46 33.12 -13.86
N GLU A 187 22.67 32.57 -13.70
CA GLU A 187 22.94 31.19 -13.20
C GLU A 187 22.60 30.98 -11.71
N GLU A 188 22.34 32.05 -10.94
CA GLU A 188 22.13 32.00 -9.49
C GLU A 188 20.63 31.97 -9.06
N GLY A 189 19.69 31.72 -9.98
CA GLY A 189 18.28 31.62 -9.63
C GLY A 189 17.65 32.94 -9.13
N ARG A 190 18.22 34.11 -9.52
CA ARG A 190 17.64 35.42 -9.23
C ARG A 190 16.43 35.67 -10.11
N VAL A 191 15.37 36.17 -9.52
CA VAL A 191 14.11 36.48 -10.20
C VAL A 191 13.86 37.97 -10.19
N ARG A 192 13.23 38.48 -11.25
CA ARG A 192 12.82 39.89 -11.39
C ARG A 192 11.32 40.02 -11.35
N ASN A 193 10.86 41.16 -10.87
CA ASN A 193 9.44 41.54 -10.79
C ASN A 193 8.58 40.45 -10.16
N VAL A 194 8.80 40.25 -8.86
CA VAL A 194 8.09 39.26 -8.05
C VAL A 194 6.81 39.88 -7.55
N PHE A 195 5.69 39.22 -7.87
CA PHE A 195 4.39 39.53 -7.27
C PHE A 195 3.97 38.32 -6.41
N ALA A 196 3.57 38.59 -5.17
CA ALA A 196 3.04 37.56 -4.28
C ALA A 196 1.77 38.08 -3.62
N SER A 197 0.70 37.29 -3.70
CA SER A 197 -0.56 37.54 -2.98
C SER A 197 -0.77 36.43 -1.97
N SER A 198 -1.11 36.77 -0.74
CA SER A 198 -1.40 35.80 0.30
C SER A 198 -2.55 36.23 1.20
N MET A 199 -3.41 35.30 1.57
CA MET A 199 -4.45 35.50 2.56
C MET A 199 -3.90 35.09 3.94
N GLN A 200 -3.67 36.04 4.85
CA GLN A 200 -3.21 35.76 6.23
C GLN A 200 -4.22 36.32 7.22
N HIS A 201 -4.71 35.50 8.12
CA HIS A 201 -5.70 35.89 9.16
C HIS A 201 -6.96 36.59 8.58
N GLY A 202 -7.42 36.12 7.40
CA GLY A 202 -8.58 36.70 6.72
C GLY A 202 -8.32 38.06 6.07
N ARG A 203 -7.06 38.50 5.97
CA ARG A 203 -6.65 39.73 5.31
C ARG A 203 -5.83 39.45 4.07
N LEU A 204 -6.16 40.12 2.98
CA LEU A 204 -5.40 40.03 1.74
C LEU A 204 -4.09 40.85 1.91
N GLY A 205 -2.96 40.18 1.75
CA GLY A 205 -1.64 40.80 1.68
C GLY A 205 -1.09 40.65 0.26
N VAL A 206 -0.73 41.75 -0.38
CA VAL A 206 -0.08 41.78 -1.69
C VAL A 206 1.33 42.30 -1.52
N MET A 207 2.31 41.62 -2.10
CA MET A 207 3.70 42.05 -2.14
C MET A 207 4.18 42.17 -3.58
N VAL A 208 4.91 43.26 -3.86
CA VAL A 208 5.60 43.49 -5.13
C VAL A 208 7.05 43.83 -4.83
N ALA A 209 7.98 43.13 -5.48
CA ALA A 209 9.42 43.38 -5.31
C ALA A 209 10.12 43.39 -6.66
N ALA A 210 11.14 44.25 -6.77
CA ALA A 210 11.88 44.41 -8.02
C ALA A 210 12.76 43.18 -8.28
N GLN A 211 13.32 42.58 -7.22
CA GLN A 211 14.18 41.40 -7.32
C GLN A 211 13.88 40.44 -6.17
N GLY A 212 14.17 39.16 -6.41
CA GLY A 212 14.12 38.12 -5.40
C GLY A 212 15.16 37.01 -5.65
N HIS A 213 15.62 36.39 -4.60
CA HIS A 213 16.49 35.21 -4.68
C HIS A 213 16.24 34.25 -3.52
N MET A 214 16.68 33.03 -3.67
CA MET A 214 16.64 32.05 -2.58
C MET A 214 17.97 32.09 -1.81
N GLU A 215 17.86 32.14 -0.50
CA GLU A 215 18.98 32.05 0.42
C GLU A 215 18.76 30.85 1.36
N VAL A 216 19.82 30.06 1.60
CA VAL A 216 19.80 28.94 2.54
C VAL A 216 20.66 29.34 3.74
N ASP A 217 20.07 29.37 4.92
CA ASP A 217 20.81 29.65 6.16
C ASP A 217 21.72 28.48 6.55
N ALA A 218 22.70 28.76 7.40
CA ALA A 218 23.63 27.75 7.96
C ALA A 218 22.90 26.58 8.65
N SER A 219 21.65 26.79 9.08
CA SER A 219 20.76 25.78 9.68
C SER A 219 20.00 24.96 8.63
N GLY A 220 20.19 25.17 7.32
CA GLY A 220 19.46 24.49 6.26
C GLY A 220 18.05 25.05 5.98
N ASN A 221 17.62 26.12 6.67
CA ASN A 221 16.35 26.75 6.38
C ASN A 221 16.42 27.57 5.10
N ARG A 222 15.40 27.47 4.28
CA ARG A 222 15.28 28.23 3.01
C ARG A 222 14.47 29.50 3.23
N PHE A 223 15.03 30.61 2.72
CA PHE A 223 14.38 31.90 2.73
C PHE A 223 14.24 32.42 1.30
N VAL A 224 13.10 33.01 1.00
CA VAL A 224 12.93 33.88 -0.16
C VAL A 224 13.24 35.29 0.29
N VAL A 225 14.29 35.86 -0.25
CA VAL A 225 14.69 37.23 -0.03
C VAL A 225 14.14 38.08 -1.16
N LEU A 226 13.30 39.05 -0.82
CA LEU A 226 12.75 40.04 -1.72
C LEU A 226 13.45 41.37 -1.49
N GLU A 227 13.87 42.03 -2.56
CA GLU A 227 14.60 43.27 -2.52
C GLU A 227 13.84 44.40 -3.22
N ASN A 228 13.87 45.58 -2.62
CA ASN A 228 13.27 46.81 -3.13
C ASN A 228 11.77 46.62 -3.49
N GLY A 229 10.93 46.51 -2.48
CA GLY A 229 9.55 46.18 -2.67
C GLY A 229 8.57 46.95 -1.77
N ARG A 230 7.28 46.67 -2.01
CA ARG A 230 6.16 47.20 -1.23
C ARG A 230 5.23 46.06 -0.83
N ARG A 231 4.77 46.12 0.39
CA ARG A 231 3.71 45.25 0.92
C ARG A 231 2.46 46.05 1.20
N TYR A 232 1.38 45.59 0.64
CA TYR A 232 0.05 46.12 0.82
C TYR A 232 -0.76 45.17 1.67
N GLU A 233 -1.35 45.64 2.76
CA GLU A 233 -2.13 44.82 3.67
C GLU A 233 -3.45 45.48 4.05
N GLY A 234 -4.55 44.75 3.95
CA GLY A 234 -5.88 45.21 4.27
C GLY A 234 -6.74 45.49 3.05
N THR A 235 -7.91 46.10 3.28
CA THR A 235 -8.87 46.47 2.22
C THR A 235 -8.63 47.91 1.76
N PRO A 236 -8.41 48.17 0.47
CA PRO A 236 -8.23 49.54 -0.05
C PRO A 236 -9.39 50.44 0.34
N GLY A 237 -9.07 51.69 0.74
CA GLY A 237 -10.08 52.68 1.13
C GLY A 237 -10.56 52.62 2.56
N THR A 238 -10.00 51.68 3.38
CA THR A 238 -10.31 51.59 4.82
C THR A 238 -9.16 52.14 5.68
N PRO A 239 -9.42 52.61 6.92
CA PRO A 239 -8.35 53.01 7.85
C PRO A 239 -7.36 51.91 8.25
N SER A 240 -7.70 50.65 7.99
CA SER A 240 -6.86 49.50 8.21
C SER A 240 -5.91 49.16 7.09
N TYR A 241 -5.95 49.91 5.97
CA TYR A 241 -5.07 49.72 4.82
C TYR A 241 -3.66 50.22 5.15
N ARG A 242 -2.66 49.37 5.06
CA ARG A 242 -1.25 49.65 5.34
C ARG A 242 -0.42 49.41 4.09
N VAL A 243 0.49 50.33 3.82
CA VAL A 243 1.54 50.18 2.81
C VAL A 243 2.87 50.18 3.55
N MET A 244 3.66 49.17 3.35
CA MET A 244 4.99 49.03 3.91
C MET A 244 5.99 48.97 2.77
N GLU A 245 6.96 49.84 2.76
CA GLU A 245 8.08 49.86 1.81
C GLU A 245 9.27 49.19 2.50
N PHE A 246 9.97 48.32 1.79
CA PHE A 246 11.11 47.58 2.33
C PHE A 246 12.25 47.52 1.32
N GLU A 247 13.48 47.64 1.80
CA GLU A 247 14.69 47.41 1.02
C GLU A 247 14.98 45.91 0.91
N ARG A 248 14.83 45.17 2.00
CA ARG A 248 15.01 43.71 2.08
C ARG A 248 13.92 43.10 2.96
N TYR A 249 13.24 42.11 2.43
CA TYR A 249 12.21 41.35 3.13
C TYR A 249 12.45 39.86 2.98
N GLN A 250 12.61 39.17 4.11
CA GLN A 250 12.86 37.73 4.12
C GLN A 250 11.59 37.01 4.50
N ILE A 251 11.18 36.06 3.64
CA ILE A 251 10.07 35.14 3.91
C ILE A 251 10.68 33.78 4.15
N ARG A 252 10.55 33.26 5.36
CA ARG A 252 10.90 31.89 5.62
C ARG A 252 9.99 30.98 4.81
N MET A 253 10.56 30.25 3.87
CA MET A 253 9.87 29.11 3.31
C MET A 253 9.87 28.04 4.38
N GLU A 254 8.71 27.82 4.99
CA GLU A 254 8.55 26.63 5.80
C GLU A 254 8.77 25.45 4.85
N SER A 255 9.98 24.93 4.84
CA SER A 255 10.20 23.56 4.44
C SER A 255 9.29 22.75 5.35
N LYS A 256 8.32 22.10 4.80
CA LYS A 256 7.45 21.14 5.51
C LYS A 256 8.26 19.95 6.07
N GLU A 257 9.58 20.15 6.21
CA GLU A 257 10.53 19.14 6.68
C GLU A 257 10.46 18.87 8.18
N ALA A 258 9.87 19.78 8.96
CA ALA A 258 9.88 19.61 10.39
C ALA A 258 8.54 19.86 11.08
N SER A 259 7.54 20.34 10.38
CA SER A 259 6.18 20.17 10.86
C SER A 259 5.90 18.69 10.73
N GLY A 260 6.19 17.96 11.79
CA GLY A 260 5.70 16.61 11.97
C GLY A 260 4.19 16.62 11.80
N GLY A 261 3.72 16.71 10.58
CA GLY A 261 2.35 16.34 10.25
C GLY A 261 2.14 15.01 10.97
N PRO A 262 0.97 14.72 11.52
CA PRO A 262 0.77 13.56 12.37
C PRO A 262 1.38 12.37 11.64
N ARG A 263 2.49 11.85 12.20
CA ARG A 263 3.24 10.73 11.62
C ARG A 263 2.21 9.66 11.31
N GLN A 264 2.03 9.38 10.03
CA GLN A 264 1.01 8.42 9.64
C GLN A 264 1.40 7.07 10.26
N PRO A 265 0.58 6.46 11.10
CA PRO A 265 0.92 5.21 11.81
C PRO A 265 1.39 4.11 10.86
N LYS A 266 0.87 4.13 9.62
CA LYS A 266 1.23 3.20 8.55
C LYS A 266 2.70 3.23 8.14
N THR A 267 3.41 4.33 8.35
CA THR A 267 4.83 4.48 8.00
C THR A 267 5.78 4.16 9.15
N LEU A 268 5.26 3.98 10.37
CA LEU A 268 6.06 3.70 11.55
C LEU A 268 6.60 2.27 11.55
N THR A 269 7.81 2.11 12.05
CA THR A 269 8.40 0.79 12.29
C THR A 269 7.75 0.12 13.52
N LEU A 270 7.79 -1.21 13.57
CA LEU A 270 7.22 -1.99 14.67
C LEU A 270 7.69 -1.50 16.06
N PRO A 271 9.01 -1.28 16.33
CA PRO A 271 9.46 -0.78 17.63
C PRO A 271 8.96 0.64 17.94
N ALA A 272 8.74 1.48 16.92
CA ALA A 272 8.20 2.82 17.11
C ALA A 272 6.71 2.79 17.50
N LEU A 273 5.94 1.88 16.92
CA LEU A 273 4.53 1.66 17.30
C LEU A 273 4.37 1.15 18.73
N LEU A 274 5.31 0.34 19.22
CA LEU A 274 5.28 -0.21 20.58
C LEU A 274 5.71 0.80 21.64
N LYS A 275 6.57 1.77 21.29
CA LYS A 275 7.05 2.80 22.23
C LYS A 275 6.02 3.87 22.54
N ASP A 276 5.15 4.19 21.61
CA ASP A 276 4.13 5.22 21.74
C ASP A 276 2.73 4.59 21.58
N PRO A 277 2.08 4.20 22.69
CA PRO A 277 0.80 3.47 22.68
C PRO A 277 -0.41 4.40 22.43
N ASP A 278 -0.31 5.30 21.45
CA ASP A 278 -1.46 6.07 21.00
C ASP A 278 -2.51 5.15 20.35
N LYS A 279 -3.79 5.49 20.45
CA LYS A 279 -4.90 4.71 19.88
C LYS A 279 -4.70 4.41 18.40
N ARG A 280 -4.19 5.37 17.63
CA ARG A 280 -3.90 5.21 16.20
C ARG A 280 -2.79 4.19 15.94
N ASN A 281 -1.77 4.18 16.79
CA ASN A 281 -0.65 3.25 16.70
C ASN A 281 -1.08 1.83 17.08
N GLN A 282 -1.96 1.70 18.09
CA GLN A 282 -2.55 0.42 18.47
C GLN A 282 -3.45 -0.15 17.37
N ALA A 283 -4.26 0.69 16.73
CA ALA A 283 -5.10 0.30 15.60
C ALA A 283 -4.27 -0.21 14.41
N GLU A 284 -3.16 0.45 14.10
CA GLU A 284 -2.25 0.02 13.04
C GLU A 284 -1.56 -1.31 13.40
N LEU A 285 -1.12 -1.47 14.65
CA LEU A 285 -0.53 -2.72 15.15
C LEU A 285 -1.53 -3.88 15.04
N LEU A 286 -2.78 -3.64 15.45
CA LEU A 286 -3.88 -4.60 15.31
C LEU A 286 -4.07 -5.01 13.85
N GLY A 287 -4.04 -4.07 12.92
CA GLY A 287 -4.12 -4.36 11.49
C GLY A 287 -2.99 -5.22 10.96
N ARG A 288 -1.77 -4.93 11.38
CA ARG A 288 -0.58 -5.68 10.94
C ARG A 288 -0.55 -7.12 11.45
N ILE A 289 -0.97 -7.34 12.70
CA ILE A 289 -1.08 -8.68 13.29
C ILE A 289 -2.37 -9.37 12.80
N GLY A 290 -3.44 -8.62 12.62
CA GLY A 290 -4.72 -9.12 12.14
C GLY A 290 -4.65 -9.73 10.74
N THR A 291 -3.82 -9.17 9.85
CA THR A 291 -3.68 -9.66 8.47
C THR A 291 -3.20 -11.13 8.37
N PRO A 292 -2.12 -11.58 9.03
CA PRO A 292 -1.73 -12.99 9.01
C PRO A 292 -2.73 -13.89 9.76
N LEU A 293 -3.36 -13.41 10.84
CA LEU A 293 -4.41 -14.17 11.53
C LEU A 293 -5.62 -14.36 10.64
N LEU A 294 -6.02 -13.32 9.90
CA LEU A 294 -7.05 -13.39 8.87
C LEU A 294 -6.74 -14.51 7.87
N ALA A 295 -5.51 -14.56 7.36
CA ALA A 295 -5.14 -15.55 6.35
C ALA A 295 -5.31 -16.98 6.86
N ILE A 296 -4.96 -17.26 8.13
CA ILE A 296 -5.19 -18.58 8.76
C ILE A 296 -6.70 -18.88 8.89
N MET A 297 -7.46 -17.91 9.40
CA MET A 297 -8.89 -18.08 9.59
C MET A 297 -9.61 -18.34 8.26
N LEU A 298 -9.27 -17.59 7.22
CA LEU A 298 -9.83 -17.79 5.89
C LEU A 298 -9.41 -19.14 5.28
N ALA A 299 -8.15 -19.54 5.46
CA ALA A 299 -7.68 -20.84 4.99
C ALA A 299 -8.48 -22.01 5.63
N LEU A 300 -8.78 -21.93 6.91
CA LEU A 300 -9.60 -22.91 7.61
C LEU A 300 -11.08 -22.82 7.21
N LEU A 301 -11.58 -21.60 7.04
CA LEU A 301 -12.97 -21.36 6.60
C LEU A 301 -13.22 -21.85 5.18
N ALA A 302 -12.19 -21.91 4.33
CA ALA A 302 -12.29 -22.48 2.99
C ALA A 302 -12.75 -23.94 2.99
N ILE A 303 -12.45 -24.71 4.07
CA ILE A 303 -12.85 -26.12 4.17
C ILE A 303 -14.39 -26.29 4.16
N PRO A 304 -15.16 -25.73 5.09
CA PRO A 304 -16.61 -25.84 5.06
C PRO A 304 -17.23 -25.08 3.88
N LEU A 305 -16.63 -23.97 3.46
CA LEU A 305 -17.15 -23.13 2.37
C LEU A 305 -16.98 -23.77 0.99
N SER A 306 -16.07 -24.73 0.86
CA SER A 306 -15.83 -25.46 -0.39
C SER A 306 -16.93 -26.45 -0.77
N PHE A 307 -17.83 -26.75 0.15
CA PHE A 307 -18.98 -27.61 -0.11
C PHE A 307 -19.82 -27.01 -1.24
N VAL A 308 -19.92 -27.72 -2.34
CA VAL A 308 -20.71 -27.33 -3.51
C VAL A 308 -21.73 -28.39 -3.80
N ASN A 309 -22.97 -27.96 -4.03
CA ASN A 309 -23.95 -28.85 -4.63
C ASN A 309 -23.54 -29.05 -6.12
N PRO A 310 -23.32 -30.28 -6.60
CA PRO A 310 -22.90 -30.56 -7.97
C PRO A 310 -23.87 -30.01 -9.02
N ARG A 311 -25.12 -29.73 -8.64
CA ARG A 311 -26.17 -29.17 -9.50
C ARG A 311 -26.21 -27.64 -9.51
N ALA A 312 -25.55 -26.97 -8.58
CA ALA A 312 -25.45 -25.52 -8.53
C ALA A 312 -24.26 -25.02 -9.35
N GLY A 313 -24.43 -23.96 -10.10
CA GLY A 313 -23.44 -23.44 -11.02
C GLY A 313 -22.11 -23.05 -10.36
N ARG A 314 -21.07 -22.93 -11.19
CA ARG A 314 -19.66 -22.74 -10.86
C ARG A 314 -19.34 -21.45 -10.06
N THR A 315 -20.19 -20.45 -10.17
CA THR A 315 -19.88 -19.06 -9.79
C THR A 315 -20.21 -18.73 -8.32
N ASN A 316 -21.17 -19.44 -7.72
CA ASN A 316 -21.71 -19.07 -6.41
C ASN A 316 -20.67 -19.13 -5.29
N ASN A 317 -19.78 -20.11 -5.30
CA ASN A 317 -18.78 -20.26 -4.23
C ASN A 317 -17.69 -19.20 -4.29
N LEU A 318 -17.32 -18.76 -5.50
CA LEU A 318 -16.33 -17.71 -5.66
C LEU A 318 -16.90 -16.35 -5.23
N ILE A 319 -18.17 -16.09 -5.56
CA ILE A 319 -18.88 -14.88 -5.10
C ILE A 319 -18.99 -14.88 -3.57
N LEU A 320 -19.36 -16.02 -2.99
CA LEU A 320 -19.47 -16.16 -1.54
C LEU A 320 -18.11 -15.98 -0.86
N ALA A 321 -17.02 -16.48 -1.45
CA ALA A 321 -15.67 -16.31 -0.95
C ALA A 321 -15.25 -14.83 -0.93
N VAL A 322 -15.48 -14.12 -2.02
CA VAL A 322 -15.20 -12.68 -2.11
C VAL A 322 -16.03 -11.90 -1.10
N LEU A 323 -17.31 -12.26 -0.95
CA LEU A 323 -18.21 -11.63 0.03
C LEU A 323 -17.70 -11.83 1.46
N VAL A 324 -17.33 -13.05 1.85
CA VAL A 324 -16.78 -13.35 3.18
C VAL A 324 -15.51 -12.57 3.44
N TYR A 325 -14.61 -12.51 2.44
CA TYR A 325 -13.41 -11.70 2.55
C TYR A 325 -13.73 -10.21 2.75
N LEU A 326 -14.65 -9.66 1.98
CA LEU A 326 -15.08 -8.25 2.08
C LEU A 326 -15.68 -7.95 3.45
N ILE A 327 -16.56 -8.82 3.96
CA ILE A 327 -17.16 -8.65 5.30
C ILE A 327 -16.05 -8.60 6.36
N TYR A 328 -15.13 -9.55 6.31
CA TYR A 328 -14.06 -9.61 7.29
C TYR A 328 -13.08 -8.42 7.17
N SER A 329 -12.69 -8.05 5.96
CA SER A 329 -11.82 -6.89 5.71
C SER A 329 -12.46 -5.59 6.20
N ASN A 330 -13.76 -5.42 5.98
CA ASN A 330 -14.51 -4.28 6.51
C ASN A 330 -14.59 -4.31 8.04
N ALA A 331 -14.87 -5.48 8.65
CA ALA A 331 -14.86 -5.62 10.10
C ALA A 331 -13.52 -5.23 10.72
N LEU A 332 -12.40 -5.70 10.12
CA LEU A 332 -11.07 -5.31 10.56
C LEU A 332 -10.83 -3.80 10.42
N SER A 333 -11.28 -3.20 9.33
CA SER A 333 -11.17 -1.75 9.10
C SER A 333 -11.99 -0.95 10.12
N VAL A 334 -13.17 -1.42 10.48
CA VAL A 334 -14.00 -0.81 11.54
C VAL A 334 -13.31 -0.92 12.89
N CYS A 335 -12.75 -2.08 13.25
CA CYS A 335 -11.98 -2.25 14.49
C CYS A 335 -10.73 -1.34 14.55
N GLN A 336 -10.14 -1.01 13.40
CA GLN A 336 -9.02 -0.06 13.33
C GLN A 336 -9.45 1.41 13.45
N ALA A 337 -10.72 1.71 13.13
CA ALA A 337 -11.24 3.08 13.18
C ALA A 337 -11.75 3.48 14.57
N TRP A 338 -12.02 2.50 15.43
CA TRP A 338 -12.48 2.68 16.83
C TRP A 338 -11.28 2.74 17.80
#